data_7ec62a3f3086e3f8fae391099beda6c7
#
_entry.id   7ec62a3f3086e3f8fae391099beda6c7
#
_cell.length_a   1.000
_cell.length_b   1.000
_cell.length_c   1.000
_cell.angle_alpha   90.00
_cell.angle_beta   90.00
_cell.angle_gamma   90.00
#
_symmetry.space_group_name_H-M   'P 1'
#
loop_
_entity.id
_entity.type
_entity.pdbx_description
1 polymer ?
#
loop_
_entity_poly.entity_id
_entity_poly.type
_entity_poly.pdbx_seq_one_letter_code
_entity_poly.pdbx_strand_id
1 'polypeptide(L)'
;MMDQFAMLRNAQKGDSKAFIQLFATHKEQIYRIAFAYLKNEQDALEAIQEVTFRAFKNIRKLKEPKYFSTWLTRIMINYCIDELKRKKRFLISDSKAQTGSFLEEKDKTIGVETAIKALEPKFQEIIILKYFQDMTIEQIADHLGRPSGTIKTWSAKALQELRKQITKEDGFHV
;
A
#
# COMPACT_ATOMS: atom_id res chain seq x y z
N MET A 1 20.44 21.85 -2.74
CA MET A 1 19.36 20.85 -2.50
C MET A 1 18.60 21.26 -1.27
N MET A 2 17.34 21.64 -1.39
CA MET A 2 16.56 22.02 -0.18
C MET A 2 16.40 20.78 0.69
N ASP A 3 16.69 20.93 1.98
CA ASP A 3 16.56 19.89 2.97
C ASP A 3 15.09 19.42 3.06
N GLN A 4 14.85 18.12 3.02
CA GLN A 4 13.51 17.54 3.12
C GLN A 4 12.78 18.05 4.37
N PHE A 5 13.50 18.33 5.45
CA PHE A 5 12.96 18.90 6.67
C PHE A 5 12.41 20.32 6.46
N ALA A 6 13.12 21.14 5.69
CA ALA A 6 12.68 22.49 5.37
C ALA A 6 11.44 22.47 4.48
N MET A 7 11.42 21.59 3.45
CA MET A 7 10.24 21.40 2.59
C MET A 7 9.02 20.96 3.40
N LEU A 8 9.19 19.99 4.31
CA LEU A 8 8.08 19.53 5.14
C LEU A 8 7.52 20.63 6.05
N ARG A 9 8.39 21.39 6.71
CA ARG A 9 7.97 22.52 7.56
C ARG A 9 7.20 23.58 6.78
N ASN A 10 7.63 23.87 5.56
CA ASN A 10 6.95 24.83 4.68
C ASN A 10 5.59 24.27 4.23
N ALA A 11 5.53 23.01 3.83
CA ALA A 11 4.29 22.33 3.48
C ALA A 11 3.30 22.32 4.65
N GLN A 12 3.77 22.08 5.88
CA GLN A 12 2.94 22.15 7.10
C GLN A 12 2.38 23.54 7.39
N LYS A 13 3.07 24.60 6.95
CA LYS A 13 2.58 25.98 7.01
C LYS A 13 1.57 26.31 5.90
N GLY A 14 1.34 25.38 4.96
CA GLY A 14 0.40 25.53 3.85
C GLY A 14 1.04 25.88 2.51
N ASP A 15 2.37 25.82 2.40
CA ASP A 15 3.06 26.00 1.13
C ASP A 15 2.84 24.77 0.23
N SER A 16 1.95 24.95 -0.75
CA SER A 16 1.63 23.89 -1.72
C SER A 16 2.80 23.53 -2.64
N LYS A 17 3.67 24.51 -2.96
CA LYS A 17 4.85 24.24 -3.80
C LYS A 17 5.85 23.35 -3.07
N ALA A 18 6.13 23.66 -1.80
CA ALA A 18 6.99 22.82 -0.97
C ALA A 18 6.42 21.41 -0.80
N PHE A 19 5.09 21.27 -0.65
CA PHE A 19 4.44 19.96 -0.59
C PHE A 19 4.59 19.18 -1.89
N ILE A 20 4.33 19.81 -3.04
CA ILE A 20 4.45 19.16 -4.36
C ILE A 20 5.88 18.66 -4.59
N GLN A 21 6.89 19.46 -4.26
CA GLN A 21 8.29 19.06 -4.36
C GLN A 21 8.61 17.87 -3.46
N LEU A 22 8.15 17.89 -2.21
CA LEU A 22 8.33 16.79 -1.27
C LEU A 22 7.61 15.52 -1.74
N PHE A 23 6.38 15.64 -2.22
CA PHE A 23 5.61 14.51 -2.75
C PHE A 23 6.26 13.91 -4.00
N ALA A 24 6.79 14.74 -4.88
CA ALA A 24 7.43 14.30 -6.14
C ALA A 24 8.58 13.31 -5.88
N THR A 25 9.35 13.48 -4.80
CA THR A 25 10.43 12.55 -4.44
C THR A 25 9.95 11.15 -4.06
N HIS A 26 8.65 10.98 -3.76
CA HIS A 26 8.05 9.71 -3.35
C HIS A 26 7.04 9.17 -4.37
N LYS A 27 6.76 9.93 -5.45
CA LYS A 27 5.69 9.63 -6.40
C LYS A 27 5.82 8.23 -7.02
N GLU A 28 7.02 7.87 -7.45
CA GLU A 28 7.26 6.55 -8.09
C GLU A 28 7.02 5.40 -7.12
N GLN A 29 7.48 5.54 -5.88
CA GLN A 29 7.28 4.56 -4.82
C GLN A 29 5.79 4.36 -4.51
N ILE A 30 5.06 5.47 -4.35
CA ILE A 30 3.62 5.47 -4.07
C ILE A 30 2.83 4.90 -5.25
N TYR A 31 3.24 5.17 -6.51
CA TYR A 31 2.65 4.57 -7.69
C TYR A 31 2.81 3.05 -7.70
N ARG A 32 4.02 2.54 -7.43
CA ARG A 32 4.26 1.09 -7.35
C ARG A 32 3.37 0.40 -6.32
N ILE A 33 3.17 1.03 -5.16
CA ILE A 33 2.26 0.51 -4.14
C ILE A 33 0.82 0.50 -4.65
N ALA A 34 0.33 1.61 -5.19
CA ALA A 34 -1.03 1.70 -5.72
C ALA A 34 -1.28 0.64 -6.80
N PHE A 35 -0.35 0.51 -7.75
CA PHE A 35 -0.44 -0.48 -8.82
C PHE A 35 -0.38 -1.92 -8.29
N ALA A 36 0.47 -2.20 -7.28
CA ALA A 36 0.55 -3.52 -6.65
C ALA A 36 -0.78 -3.95 -6.02
N TYR A 37 -1.55 -3.00 -5.45
CA TYR A 37 -2.86 -3.28 -4.85
C TYR A 37 -4.00 -3.31 -5.87
N LEU A 38 -4.05 -2.30 -6.75
CA LEU A 38 -5.23 -2.05 -7.59
C LEU A 38 -5.17 -2.79 -8.94
N LYS A 39 -3.95 -3.16 -9.40
CA LYS A 39 -3.71 -3.89 -10.66
C LYS A 39 -4.29 -3.21 -11.92
N ASN A 40 -4.54 -1.95 -11.84
CA ASN A 40 -5.05 -1.15 -12.93
C ASN A 40 -4.35 0.20 -12.92
N GLU A 41 -3.84 0.62 -14.06
CA GLU A 41 -3.09 1.86 -14.19
C GLU A 41 -3.94 3.09 -13.90
N GLN A 42 -5.16 3.13 -14.43
CA GLN A 42 -6.09 4.22 -14.21
C GLN A 42 -6.43 4.37 -12.73
N ASP A 43 -6.76 3.26 -12.07
CA ASP A 43 -7.04 3.24 -10.64
C ASP A 43 -5.82 3.68 -9.80
N ALA A 44 -4.61 3.28 -10.22
CA ALA A 44 -3.37 3.68 -9.54
C ALA A 44 -3.12 5.20 -9.68
N LEU A 45 -3.38 5.77 -10.84
CA LEU A 45 -3.27 7.22 -11.07
C LEU A 45 -4.32 8.00 -10.27
N GLU A 46 -5.56 7.52 -10.21
CA GLU A 46 -6.62 8.10 -9.37
C GLU A 46 -6.24 8.04 -7.88
N ALA A 47 -5.68 6.89 -7.44
CA ALA A 47 -5.19 6.73 -6.08
C ALA A 47 -4.11 7.76 -5.73
N ILE A 48 -3.17 8.03 -6.65
CA ILE A 48 -2.14 9.06 -6.45
C ILE A 48 -2.78 10.44 -6.26
N GLN A 49 -3.75 10.81 -7.10
CA GLN A 49 -4.42 12.11 -6.99
C GLN A 49 -5.12 12.27 -5.64
N GLU A 50 -5.90 11.27 -5.25
CA GLU A 50 -6.64 11.29 -3.99
C GLU A 50 -5.71 11.28 -2.78
N VAL A 51 -4.66 10.46 -2.80
CA VAL A 51 -3.68 10.38 -1.71
C VAL A 51 -2.87 11.68 -1.62
N THR A 52 -2.54 12.32 -2.74
CA THR A 52 -1.89 13.63 -2.76
C THR A 52 -2.75 14.67 -2.02
N PHE A 53 -4.05 14.70 -2.32
CA PHE A 53 -4.99 15.61 -1.65
C PHE A 53 -5.12 15.30 -0.14
N ARG A 54 -5.32 14.02 0.22
CA ARG A 54 -5.41 13.59 1.63
C ARG A 54 -4.14 13.90 2.41
N ALA A 55 -2.98 13.65 1.80
CA ALA A 55 -1.70 13.93 2.41
C ALA A 55 -1.52 15.45 2.63
N PHE A 56 -1.80 16.28 1.64
CA PHE A 56 -1.71 17.73 1.80
C PHE A 56 -2.62 18.25 2.91
N LYS A 57 -3.87 17.80 2.96
CA LYS A 57 -4.83 18.19 4.00
C LYS A 57 -4.39 17.78 5.40
N ASN A 58 -3.70 16.65 5.54
CA ASN A 58 -3.34 16.07 6.83
C ASN A 58 -1.86 16.25 7.23
N ILE A 59 -1.03 16.89 6.39
CA ILE A 59 0.42 16.99 6.62
C ILE A 59 0.78 17.64 7.95
N ARG A 60 -0.08 18.52 8.46
CA ARG A 60 0.07 19.16 9.78
C ARG A 60 0.02 18.17 10.95
N LYS A 61 -0.57 16.99 10.76
CA LYS A 61 -0.65 15.92 11.78
C LYS A 61 0.63 15.13 11.89
N LEU A 62 1.52 15.22 10.89
CA LEU A 62 2.81 14.55 10.91
C LEU A 62 3.76 15.27 11.85
N LYS A 63 4.09 14.65 12.99
CA LYS A 63 4.95 15.23 14.01
C LYS A 63 6.43 15.23 13.63
N GLU A 64 6.88 14.11 13.05
CA GLU A 64 8.29 13.85 12.76
C GLU A 64 8.55 13.74 11.26
N PRO A 65 9.37 14.61 10.66
CA PRO A 65 9.67 14.61 9.23
C PRO A 65 10.23 13.30 8.71
N LYS A 66 11.05 12.61 9.49
CA LYS A 66 11.65 11.32 9.12
C LYS A 66 10.62 10.24 8.78
N TYR A 67 9.38 10.38 9.24
CA TYR A 67 8.31 9.42 8.97
C TYR A 67 7.42 9.82 7.79
N PHE A 68 7.77 10.85 7.01
CA PHE A 68 6.93 11.30 5.90
C PHE A 68 6.66 10.19 4.89
N SER A 69 7.68 9.47 4.43
CA SER A 69 7.54 8.37 3.48
C SER A 69 6.61 7.27 4.02
N THR A 70 6.83 6.85 5.26
CA THR A 70 6.04 5.82 5.94
C THR A 70 4.59 6.25 6.13
N TRP A 71 4.39 7.49 6.55
CA TRP A 71 3.08 8.07 6.74
C TRP A 71 2.30 8.19 5.42
N LEU A 72 2.97 8.61 4.35
CA LEU A 72 2.40 8.70 3.00
C LEU A 72 2.01 7.32 2.47
N THR A 73 2.89 6.33 2.64
CA THR A 73 2.62 4.92 2.32
C THR A 73 1.38 4.40 3.02
N ARG A 74 1.21 4.71 4.31
CA ARG A 74 0.03 4.29 5.06
C ARG A 74 -1.27 4.89 4.50
N ILE A 75 -1.24 6.16 4.10
CA ILE A 75 -2.40 6.80 3.46
C ILE A 75 -2.73 6.06 2.17
N MET A 76 -1.73 5.71 1.34
CA MET A 76 -1.92 4.98 0.09
C MET A 76 -2.50 3.59 0.32
N ILE A 77 -1.92 2.82 1.24
CA ILE A 77 -2.39 1.46 1.53
C ILE A 77 -3.84 1.48 2.02
N ASN A 78 -4.16 2.37 2.96
CA ASN A 78 -5.54 2.50 3.47
C ASN A 78 -6.51 2.87 2.35
N TYR A 79 -6.14 3.80 1.47
CA TYR A 79 -6.94 4.15 0.31
C TYR A 79 -7.19 2.94 -0.59
N CYS A 80 -6.14 2.20 -0.95
CA CYS A 80 -6.25 1.03 -1.82
C CYS A 80 -7.16 -0.06 -1.21
N ILE A 81 -7.03 -0.33 0.09
CA ILE A 81 -7.89 -1.29 0.79
C ILE A 81 -9.36 -0.85 0.76
N ASP A 82 -9.63 0.42 1.03
CA ASP A 82 -10.99 0.96 1.01
C ASP A 82 -11.59 0.92 -0.41
N GLU A 83 -10.78 1.23 -1.43
CA GLU A 83 -11.19 1.17 -2.82
C GLU A 83 -11.50 -0.27 -3.28
N LEU A 84 -10.69 -1.24 -2.91
CA LEU A 84 -10.95 -2.65 -3.19
C LEU A 84 -12.24 -3.14 -2.50
N LYS A 85 -12.49 -2.73 -1.26
CA LYS A 85 -13.74 -3.02 -0.56
C LYS A 85 -14.94 -2.35 -1.25
N ARG A 86 -14.79 -1.13 -1.73
CA ARG A 86 -15.83 -0.39 -2.46
C ARG A 86 -16.18 -1.10 -3.76
N LYS A 87 -15.18 -1.48 -4.55
CA LYS A 87 -15.37 -2.22 -5.81
C LYS A 87 -16.05 -3.57 -5.58
N LYS A 88 -15.61 -4.31 -4.56
CA LYS A 88 -16.23 -5.60 -4.20
C LYS A 88 -17.72 -5.44 -3.84
N ARG A 89 -18.07 -4.41 -3.08
CA ARG A 89 -19.49 -4.14 -2.72
C ARG A 89 -20.32 -3.78 -3.95
N PHE A 90 -19.76 -3.01 -4.88
CA PHE A 90 -20.43 -2.64 -6.11
C PHE A 90 -20.73 -3.87 -6.98
N LEU A 91 -19.73 -4.75 -7.17
CA LEU A 91 -19.90 -6.01 -7.91
C LEU A 91 -20.97 -6.93 -7.29
N ILE A 92 -21.05 -7.00 -5.94
CA ILE A 92 -22.07 -7.80 -5.25
C ILE A 92 -23.47 -7.18 -5.42
N SER A 93 -23.57 -5.86 -5.46
CA SER A 93 -24.82 -5.15 -5.71
C SER A 93 -25.33 -5.33 -7.15
N ASP A 94 -24.43 -5.29 -8.11
CA ASP A 94 -24.74 -5.51 -9.54
C ASP A 94 -25.00 -6.98 -9.88
N SER A 95 -24.35 -7.93 -9.19
CA SER A 95 -24.54 -9.36 -9.41
C SER A 95 -25.91 -9.88 -8.99
N LYS A 96 -26.70 -9.09 -8.25
CA LYS A 96 -28.14 -9.35 -8.06
C LYS A 96 -28.99 -9.03 -9.29
N ALA A 97 -28.43 -8.39 -10.31
CA ALA A 97 -29.14 -7.98 -11.51
C ALA A 97 -28.74 -8.77 -12.79
N GLN A 98 -27.59 -9.45 -12.83
CA GLN A 98 -27.22 -10.26 -14.00
C GLN A 98 -26.21 -11.37 -13.63
N THR A 99 -26.60 -12.61 -13.90
CA THR A 99 -25.70 -13.76 -14.05
C THR A 99 -24.89 -13.57 -15.33
N GLY A 100 -23.71 -13.02 -15.21
CA GLY A 100 -22.76 -12.83 -16.31
C GLY A 100 -21.36 -13.07 -15.82
N SER A 101 -20.81 -14.23 -16.22
CA SER A 101 -19.43 -14.63 -16.05
C SER A 101 -18.48 -13.55 -16.59
N PHE A 102 -17.80 -12.83 -15.72
CA PHE A 102 -16.60 -12.09 -16.10
C PHE A 102 -15.42 -13.05 -16.05
N LEU A 103 -15.00 -13.46 -17.25
CA LEU A 103 -13.75 -14.17 -17.48
C LEU A 103 -12.58 -13.29 -16.98
N GLU A 104 -11.93 -13.74 -15.91
CA GLU A 104 -10.59 -13.29 -15.59
C GLU A 104 -9.69 -13.60 -16.79
N GLU A 105 -9.20 -12.57 -17.47
CA GLU A 105 -8.03 -12.73 -18.32
C GLU A 105 -6.87 -13.21 -17.42
N LYS A 106 -6.59 -14.50 -17.51
CA LYS A 106 -5.42 -15.16 -16.97
C LYS A 106 -4.19 -14.66 -17.74
N ASP A 107 -3.68 -13.51 -17.37
CA ASP A 107 -2.31 -13.21 -17.67
C ASP A 107 -1.43 -14.07 -16.75
N LYS A 108 -0.66 -14.98 -17.34
CA LYS A 108 0.11 -16.04 -16.69
C LYS A 108 1.39 -15.54 -15.98
N THR A 109 1.32 -14.43 -15.33
CA THR A 109 2.24 -14.03 -14.27
C THR A 109 1.46 -14.03 -12.96
N ILE A 110 1.01 -15.23 -12.56
CA ILE A 110 0.50 -15.46 -11.20
C ILE A 110 1.72 -15.35 -10.29
N GLY A 111 2.12 -14.12 -10.07
CA GLY A 111 3.33 -13.80 -9.37
C GLY A 111 3.06 -13.52 -7.89
N VAL A 112 4.14 -13.34 -7.19
CA VAL A 112 4.26 -12.86 -5.80
C VAL A 112 3.18 -11.84 -5.42
N GLU A 113 2.74 -11.03 -6.36
CA GLU A 113 1.71 -10.00 -6.17
C GLU A 113 0.31 -10.55 -5.92
N THR A 114 -0.10 -11.62 -6.62
CA THR A 114 -1.39 -12.29 -6.37
C THR A 114 -1.34 -13.02 -5.04
N ALA A 115 -0.21 -13.64 -4.73
CA ALA A 115 0.01 -14.29 -3.46
C ALA A 115 -0.02 -13.27 -2.28
N ILE A 116 0.53 -12.07 -2.45
CA ILE A 116 0.42 -11.00 -1.46
C ILE A 116 -1.04 -10.57 -1.26
N LYS A 117 -1.83 -10.46 -2.34
CA LYS A 117 -3.25 -10.11 -2.24
C LYS A 117 -4.10 -11.15 -1.51
N ALA A 118 -3.71 -12.41 -1.54
CA ALA A 118 -4.40 -13.49 -0.85
C ALA A 118 -4.11 -13.51 0.66
N LEU A 119 -3.11 -12.76 1.12
CA LEU A 119 -2.78 -12.67 2.55
C LEU A 119 -3.85 -11.87 3.31
N GLU A 120 -3.96 -12.13 4.62
CA GLU A 120 -4.73 -11.25 5.51
C GLU A 120 -4.18 -9.81 5.47
N PRO A 121 -5.03 -8.77 5.57
CA PRO A 121 -4.62 -7.36 5.44
C PRO A 121 -3.42 -6.97 6.32
N LYS A 122 -3.36 -7.48 7.56
CA LYS A 122 -2.25 -7.23 8.48
C LYS A 122 -0.91 -7.81 7.99
N PHE A 123 -0.95 -8.95 7.30
CA PHE A 123 0.25 -9.59 6.74
C PHE A 123 0.68 -8.91 5.44
N GLN A 124 -0.28 -8.47 4.60
CA GLN A 124 0.03 -7.65 3.43
C GLN A 124 0.76 -6.37 3.83
N GLU A 125 0.23 -5.66 4.83
CA GLU A 125 0.82 -4.41 5.32
C GLU A 125 2.27 -4.62 5.78
N ILE A 126 2.55 -5.70 6.53
CA ILE A 126 3.91 -6.01 6.98
C ILE A 126 4.85 -6.35 5.81
N ILE A 127 4.41 -7.15 4.85
CA ILE A 127 5.22 -7.48 3.67
C ILE A 127 5.58 -6.21 2.90
N ILE A 128 4.62 -5.31 2.70
CA ILE A 128 4.85 -4.07 1.98
C ILE A 128 5.80 -3.15 2.76
N LEU A 129 5.57 -2.95 4.04
CA LEU A 129 6.45 -2.09 4.85
C LEU A 129 7.87 -2.64 4.91
N LYS A 130 8.03 -3.96 5.00
CA LYS A 130 9.34 -4.58 5.13
C LYS A 130 10.12 -4.68 3.83
N TYR A 131 9.46 -5.09 2.73
CA TYR A 131 10.14 -5.45 1.48
C TYR A 131 10.02 -4.41 0.37
N PHE A 132 8.99 -3.55 0.41
CA PHE A 132 8.84 -2.46 -0.55
C PHE A 132 9.27 -1.11 0.02
N GLN A 133 9.37 -0.98 1.36
CA GLN A 133 9.75 0.23 2.08
C GLN A 133 11.05 0.07 2.86
N ASP A 134 11.67 -1.11 2.82
CA ASP A 134 12.92 -1.44 3.53
C ASP A 134 12.90 -1.08 5.02
N MET A 135 11.72 -1.12 5.64
CA MET A 135 11.58 -0.79 7.05
C MET A 135 12.10 -1.91 7.96
N THR A 136 12.77 -1.52 9.04
CA THR A 136 13.14 -2.48 10.10
C THR A 136 11.93 -2.92 10.90
N ILE A 137 12.05 -4.03 11.61
CA ILE A 137 10.98 -4.54 12.50
C ILE A 137 10.59 -3.50 13.55
N GLU A 138 11.56 -2.76 14.08
CA GLU A 138 11.35 -1.71 15.08
C GLU A 138 10.56 -0.55 14.47
N GLN A 139 10.92 -0.11 13.27
CA GLN A 139 10.20 0.94 12.54
C GLN A 139 8.77 0.53 12.23
N ILE A 140 8.54 -0.73 11.82
CA ILE A 140 7.20 -1.28 11.58
C ILE A 140 6.41 -1.34 12.90
N ALA A 141 7.04 -1.75 13.99
CA ALA A 141 6.43 -1.81 15.32
C ALA A 141 5.95 -0.43 15.78
N ASP A 142 6.81 0.58 15.67
CA ASP A 142 6.47 1.98 15.98
C ASP A 142 5.35 2.50 15.06
N HIS A 143 5.42 2.16 13.77
CA HIS A 143 4.44 2.59 12.77
C HIS A 143 3.04 2.01 13.03
N LEU A 144 2.98 0.72 13.34
CA LEU A 144 1.72 0.02 13.59
C LEU A 144 1.23 0.13 15.05
N GLY A 145 2.04 0.72 15.94
CA GLY A 145 1.73 0.80 17.36
C GLY A 145 1.63 -0.58 18.01
N ARG A 146 2.51 -1.50 17.63
CA ARG A 146 2.54 -2.89 18.10
C ARG A 146 3.92 -3.25 18.64
N PRO A 147 4.01 -4.17 19.61
CA PRO A 147 5.30 -4.66 20.09
C PRO A 147 6.13 -5.30 18.97
N SER A 148 7.45 -5.07 18.96
CA SER A 148 8.36 -5.63 17.94
C SER A 148 8.32 -7.16 17.87
N GLY A 149 8.11 -7.84 19.00
CA GLY A 149 7.89 -9.29 19.05
C GLY A 149 6.66 -9.74 18.27
N THR A 150 5.56 -8.97 18.32
CA THR A 150 4.36 -9.23 17.54
C THR A 150 4.64 -9.07 16.05
N ILE A 151 5.36 -8.01 15.66
CA ILE A 151 5.74 -7.77 14.26
C ILE A 151 6.66 -8.88 13.73
N LYS A 152 7.64 -9.34 14.51
CA LYS A 152 8.49 -10.50 14.16
C LYS A 152 7.65 -11.74 13.86
N THR A 153 6.72 -12.07 14.75
CA THR A 153 5.82 -13.22 14.60
C THR A 153 4.92 -13.09 13.36
N TRP A 154 4.33 -11.91 13.15
CA TRP A 154 3.49 -11.65 12.00
C TRP A 154 4.27 -11.65 10.70
N SER A 155 5.48 -11.11 10.66
CA SER A 155 6.36 -11.16 9.50
C SER A 155 6.72 -12.60 9.11
N ALA A 156 7.03 -13.45 10.08
CA ALA A 156 7.31 -14.86 9.84
C ALA A 156 6.07 -15.61 9.29
N LYS A 157 4.89 -15.37 9.88
CA LYS A 157 3.63 -15.94 9.40
C LYS A 157 3.28 -15.46 7.99
N ALA A 158 3.43 -14.16 7.73
CA ALA A 158 3.18 -13.58 6.43
C ALA A 158 4.03 -14.24 5.32
N LEU A 159 5.32 -14.44 5.59
CA LEU A 159 6.21 -15.15 4.66
C LEU A 159 5.82 -16.62 4.48
N GLN A 160 5.40 -17.29 5.54
CA GLN A 160 4.94 -18.68 5.46
C GLN A 160 3.67 -18.80 4.61
N GLU A 161 2.70 -17.92 4.83
CA GLU A 161 1.47 -17.88 4.01
C GLU A 161 1.77 -17.53 2.56
N LEU A 162 2.66 -16.56 2.32
CA LEU A 162 3.09 -16.18 0.98
C LEU A 162 3.72 -17.37 0.24
N ARG A 163 4.60 -18.11 0.89
CA ARG A 163 5.21 -19.33 0.29
C ARG A 163 4.16 -20.37 -0.06
N LYS A 164 3.18 -20.61 0.82
CA LYS A 164 2.09 -21.56 0.53
C LYS A 164 1.26 -21.15 -0.69
N GLN A 165 0.99 -19.85 -0.85
CA GLN A 165 0.25 -19.36 -2.01
C GLN A 165 1.04 -19.56 -3.31
N ILE A 166 2.33 -19.23 -3.31
CA ILE A 166 3.21 -19.42 -4.47
C ILE A 166 3.33 -20.90 -4.83
N THR A 167 3.54 -21.79 -3.85
CA THR A 167 3.74 -23.23 -4.09
C THR A 167 2.45 -23.93 -4.58
N LYS A 168 1.27 -23.45 -4.15
CA LYS A 168 -0.01 -24.00 -4.64
C LYS A 168 -0.25 -23.67 -6.11
N GLU A 169 0.27 -22.55 -6.59
CA GLU A 169 0.06 -22.09 -7.97
C GLU A 169 1.05 -22.74 -8.95
N ASP A 170 2.26 -23.06 -8.50
CA ASP A 170 3.29 -23.66 -9.36
C ASP A 170 3.10 -25.18 -9.61
N GLY A 171 2.09 -25.80 -9.02
CA GLY A 171 1.73 -27.18 -9.33
C GLY A 171 2.82 -28.24 -9.03
N PHE A 172 3.84 -27.89 -8.25
CA PHE A 172 4.87 -28.82 -7.84
C PHE A 172 4.36 -29.69 -6.68
N HIS A 173 3.75 -30.81 -7.04
CA HIS A 173 3.70 -31.97 -6.16
C HIS A 173 5.08 -32.63 -6.16
N VAL A 174 5.78 -32.56 -5.05
CA VAL A 174 6.82 -33.54 -4.69
C VAL A 174 6.19 -34.55 -3.77
#